data_16a21d37340da4f4322e8726df583f59
#
_entry.id   16a21d37340da4f4322e8726df583f59
#
_cell.length_a   1.000
_cell.length_b   1.000
_cell.length_c   1.000
_cell.angle_alpha   90.00
_cell.angle_beta   90.00
_cell.angle_gamma   90.00
#
_symmetry.space_group_name_H-M   'P 1'
#
loop_
_entity.id
_entity.type
_entity.pdbx_description
1 polymer ?
#
loop_
_entity_poly.entity_id
_entity_poly.type
_entity_poly.pdbx_seq_one_letter_code
_entity_poly.pdbx_strand_id
1 'polypeptide(L)'
;MCTEQCQPAPQRRRFLALTAANIAVASFWSRRATCAVVPATNIPADEAIARLKSGNEKFVTAPQLCALDLLKQRGEVAKAQTPWAAVISCSDSRAPPELLFGGLGVGQIFVARNAGNMVDTATMGTIEYGAEHFSIPLFVVIGYSRCGAVAAACAVVEKQENFPGSVGQMVNAIVPAARAVYGQPGDFVDNAVRESAKRTAQKIATESEIVGSLIRAQKVKVLAARYDLDSGQVEFLT
;
A
#
# COMPACT_ATOMS: atom_id res chain seq x y z
N MET A 1 25.41 -72.61 -26.41
CA MET A 1 25.76 -72.53 -25.00
C MET A 1 25.25 -71.23 -24.46
N CYS A 2 24.06 -71.30 -23.86
CA CYS A 2 23.39 -70.13 -23.24
C CYS A 2 23.64 -70.30 -21.72
N THR A 3 24.18 -69.24 -21.12
CA THR A 3 24.19 -69.08 -19.67
C THR A 3 23.26 -68.00 -19.29
N GLU A 4 22.07 -68.36 -18.83
CA GLU A 4 21.11 -67.46 -18.20
C GLU A 4 21.65 -67.05 -16.83
N GLN A 5 21.85 -65.74 -16.62
CA GLN A 5 22.10 -65.18 -15.30
C GLN A 5 20.77 -64.81 -14.65
N CYS A 6 20.42 -65.56 -13.62
CA CYS A 6 19.28 -65.34 -12.75
C CYS A 6 19.54 -64.11 -11.85
N GLN A 7 18.75 -63.04 -12.00
CA GLN A 7 18.79 -61.90 -11.08
C GLN A 7 17.94 -62.19 -9.83
N PRO A 8 18.44 -61.89 -8.61
CA PRO A 8 17.66 -62.08 -7.39
C PRO A 8 16.61 -60.97 -7.24
N ALA A 9 15.42 -61.37 -6.79
CA ALA A 9 14.28 -60.52 -6.53
C ALA A 9 14.59 -59.46 -5.45
N PRO A 10 14.06 -58.23 -5.54
CA PRO A 10 14.30 -57.18 -4.58
C PRO A 10 13.65 -57.51 -3.23
N GLN A 11 14.46 -57.46 -2.18
CA GLN A 11 14.08 -57.86 -0.82
C GLN A 11 13.02 -56.91 -0.24
N ARG A 12 11.87 -57.44 0.18
CA ARG A 12 10.76 -56.73 0.85
C ARG A 12 11.19 -55.90 2.06
N ARG A 13 12.35 -56.15 2.66
CA ARG A 13 12.91 -55.38 3.78
C ARG A 13 13.35 -53.94 3.43
N ARG A 14 13.70 -53.66 2.18
CA ARG A 14 14.09 -52.29 1.75
C ARG A 14 12.88 -51.35 1.55
N PHE A 15 11.71 -51.94 1.26
CA PHE A 15 10.49 -51.14 1.07
C PHE A 15 9.95 -50.56 2.39
N LEU A 16 10.07 -51.34 3.49
CA LEU A 16 9.64 -50.90 4.83
C LEU A 16 10.56 -49.82 5.43
N ALA A 17 11.86 -49.83 5.09
CA ALA A 17 12.81 -48.81 5.55
C ALA A 17 12.57 -47.42 4.87
N LEU A 18 12.13 -47.44 3.61
CA LEU A 18 11.80 -46.20 2.86
C LEU A 18 10.49 -45.54 3.32
N THR A 19 9.50 -46.36 3.75
CA THR A 19 8.23 -45.82 4.29
C THR A 19 8.40 -45.23 5.68
N ALA A 20 9.27 -45.79 6.53
CA ALA A 20 9.57 -45.25 7.86
C ALA A 20 10.34 -43.91 7.78
N ALA A 21 11.24 -43.74 6.80
CA ALA A 21 11.95 -42.51 6.60
C ALA A 21 11.03 -41.35 6.10
N ASN A 22 10.03 -41.65 5.26
CA ASN A 22 9.07 -40.69 4.79
C ASN A 22 8.09 -40.22 5.89
N ILE A 23 7.74 -41.07 6.86
CA ILE A 23 6.89 -40.67 7.99
C ILE A 23 7.66 -39.78 8.96
N ALA A 24 8.97 -40.01 9.17
CA ALA A 24 9.80 -39.15 10.01
C ALA A 24 10.01 -37.74 9.41
N VAL A 25 10.11 -37.60 8.08
CA VAL A 25 10.25 -36.33 7.40
C VAL A 25 8.93 -35.52 7.43
N ALA A 26 7.77 -36.19 7.30
CA ALA A 26 6.46 -35.55 7.42
C ALA A 26 6.19 -34.97 8.83
N SER A 27 6.74 -35.62 9.88
CA SER A 27 6.58 -35.16 11.27
C SER A 27 7.46 -33.92 11.60
N PHE A 28 8.52 -33.66 10.83
CA PHE A 28 9.41 -32.51 11.06
C PHE A 28 8.88 -31.21 10.43
N TRP A 29 7.92 -31.27 9.49
CA TRP A 29 7.35 -30.12 8.83
C TRP A 29 6.07 -29.57 9.48
N SER A 30 5.61 -30.21 10.56
CA SER A 30 4.49 -29.72 11.40
C SER A 30 4.94 -28.69 12.46
N ARG A 31 6.05 -27.99 12.28
CA ARG A 31 6.24 -26.74 13.02
C ARG A 31 5.21 -25.75 12.49
N ARG A 32 4.08 -25.63 13.19
CA ARG A 32 3.17 -24.50 13.05
C ARG A 32 4.04 -23.27 13.06
N ALA A 33 4.07 -22.54 11.95
CA ALA A 33 4.60 -21.20 11.95
C ALA A 33 3.81 -20.46 13.03
N THR A 34 4.40 -20.26 14.19
CA THR A 34 3.88 -19.35 15.19
C THR A 34 3.89 -18.00 14.50
N CYS A 35 2.71 -17.55 14.10
CA CYS A 35 2.53 -16.19 13.60
C CYS A 35 3.13 -15.28 14.67
N ALA A 36 4.20 -14.59 14.34
CA ALA A 36 4.79 -13.63 15.27
C ALA A 36 3.67 -12.66 15.64
N VAL A 37 3.46 -12.44 16.94
CA VAL A 37 2.49 -11.46 17.41
C VAL A 37 2.99 -10.11 16.88
N VAL A 38 2.29 -9.58 15.88
CA VAL A 38 2.59 -8.27 15.31
C VAL A 38 2.03 -7.24 16.28
N PRO A 39 2.86 -6.35 16.86
CA PRO A 39 2.35 -5.34 17.77
C PRO A 39 1.43 -4.39 17.00
N ALA A 40 0.17 -4.29 17.44
CA ALA A 40 -0.81 -3.37 16.90
C ALA A 40 -0.54 -1.94 17.41
N THR A 41 -0.86 -0.93 16.59
CA THR A 41 -0.83 0.45 17.06
C THR A 41 -2.02 0.75 17.97
N ASN A 42 -1.80 1.56 19.01
CA ASN A 42 -2.86 2.05 19.92
C ASN A 42 -3.23 3.52 19.64
N ILE A 43 -2.71 4.09 18.55
CA ILE A 43 -2.95 5.50 18.19
C ILE A 43 -4.34 5.63 17.55
N PRO A 44 -5.24 6.51 18.06
CA PRO A 44 -6.52 6.76 17.41
C PRO A 44 -6.36 7.47 16.05
N ALA A 45 -7.34 7.30 15.16
CA ALA A 45 -7.30 7.91 13.82
C ALA A 45 -7.16 9.44 13.86
N ASP A 46 -7.81 10.12 14.80
CA ASP A 46 -7.73 11.59 14.92
C ASP A 46 -6.34 12.06 15.36
N GLU A 47 -5.67 11.32 16.22
CA GLU A 47 -4.28 11.58 16.57
C GLU A 47 -3.35 11.34 15.38
N ALA A 48 -3.58 10.27 14.61
CA ALA A 48 -2.83 10.00 13.39
C ALA A 48 -2.98 11.14 12.37
N ILE A 49 -4.19 11.68 12.18
CA ILE A 49 -4.44 12.84 11.33
C ILE A 49 -3.67 14.07 11.84
N ALA A 50 -3.72 14.34 13.14
CA ALA A 50 -3.01 15.48 13.74
C ALA A 50 -1.49 15.36 13.53
N ARG A 51 -0.91 14.17 13.69
CA ARG A 51 0.51 13.90 13.43
C ARG A 51 0.90 14.16 11.98
N LEU A 52 0.09 13.71 11.01
CA LEU A 52 0.35 13.96 9.59
C LEU A 52 0.29 15.47 9.28
N LYS A 53 -0.71 16.19 9.80
CA LYS A 53 -0.84 17.63 9.60
C LYS A 53 0.36 18.40 10.18
N SER A 54 0.73 18.12 11.43
CA SER A 54 1.89 18.75 12.08
C SER A 54 3.21 18.41 11.38
N GLY A 55 3.34 17.16 10.90
CA GLY A 55 4.50 16.74 10.12
C GLY A 55 4.60 17.50 8.79
N ASN A 56 3.50 17.68 8.08
CA ASN A 56 3.50 18.46 6.84
C ASN A 56 3.77 19.95 7.09
N GLU A 57 3.21 20.53 8.13
CA GLU A 57 3.55 21.90 8.53
C GLU A 57 5.06 22.06 8.77
N LYS A 58 5.67 21.12 9.49
CA LYS A 58 7.12 21.09 9.68
C LYS A 58 7.90 20.97 8.36
N PHE A 59 7.45 20.11 7.44
CA PHE A 59 8.07 19.98 6.13
C PHE A 59 8.03 21.28 5.34
N VAL A 60 6.92 22.04 5.40
CA VAL A 60 6.74 23.32 4.70
C VAL A 60 7.55 24.44 5.34
N THR A 61 7.53 24.55 6.67
CA THR A 61 8.08 25.72 7.38
C THR A 61 9.53 25.58 7.83
N ALA A 62 9.95 24.35 8.09
CA ALA A 62 11.28 24.04 8.64
C ALA A 62 11.83 22.69 8.15
N PRO A 63 11.98 22.48 6.82
CA PRO A 63 12.37 21.18 6.25
C PRO A 63 13.73 20.67 6.75
N GLN A 64 14.64 21.55 7.14
CA GLN A 64 15.94 21.19 7.73
C GLN A 64 15.80 20.43 9.06
N LEU A 65 14.67 20.53 9.75
CA LEU A 65 14.38 19.79 10.99
C LEU A 65 13.81 18.39 10.74
N CYS A 66 13.65 17.99 9.48
CA CYS A 66 13.17 16.65 9.08
C CYS A 66 14.31 15.61 9.02
N ALA A 67 15.48 15.88 9.63
CA ALA A 67 16.58 14.93 9.71
C ALA A 67 16.23 13.72 10.59
N LEU A 68 16.65 12.53 10.13
CA LEU A 68 16.36 11.25 10.78
C LEU A 68 17.63 10.61 11.33
N ASP A 69 17.57 10.07 12.55
CA ASP A 69 18.56 9.11 13.05
C ASP A 69 18.18 7.69 12.58
N LEU A 70 18.48 7.40 11.33
CA LEU A 70 18.13 6.12 10.70
C LEU A 70 18.89 4.93 11.31
N LEU A 71 20.09 5.15 11.86
CA LEU A 71 20.87 4.07 12.44
C LEU A 71 20.21 3.52 13.70
N LYS A 72 19.80 4.40 14.61
CA LYS A 72 19.09 4.04 15.83
C LYS A 72 17.73 3.43 15.51
N GLN A 73 16.92 4.10 14.69
CA GLN A 73 15.59 3.64 14.31
C GLN A 73 15.59 2.26 13.67
N ARG A 74 16.56 1.99 12.78
CA ARG A 74 16.68 0.68 12.13
C ARG A 74 16.87 -0.45 13.15
N GLY A 75 17.66 -0.23 14.18
CA GLY A 75 17.87 -1.20 15.25
C GLY A 75 16.60 -1.47 16.05
N GLU A 76 15.83 -0.42 16.35
CA GLU A 76 14.59 -0.50 17.12
C GLU A 76 13.48 -1.27 16.39
N VAL A 77 13.33 -1.06 15.07
CA VAL A 77 12.24 -1.65 14.27
C VAL A 77 12.60 -2.94 13.54
N ALA A 78 13.84 -3.42 13.67
CA ALA A 78 14.32 -4.60 12.93
C ALA A 78 13.48 -5.88 13.18
N LYS A 79 12.82 -5.99 14.33
CA LYS A 79 12.02 -7.16 14.72
C LYS A 79 10.52 -6.98 14.49
N ALA A 80 10.02 -5.76 14.46
CA ALA A 80 8.61 -5.46 14.32
C ALA A 80 8.40 -4.01 13.85
N GLN A 81 7.24 -3.74 13.23
CA GLN A 81 6.77 -2.40 12.87
C GLN A 81 5.42 -2.12 13.55
N THR A 82 5.15 -0.86 13.84
CA THR A 82 3.89 -0.40 14.41
C THR A 82 3.39 0.85 13.68
N PRO A 83 3.07 0.72 12.38
CA PRO A 83 2.61 1.86 11.61
C PRO A 83 1.27 2.38 12.14
N TRP A 84 1.17 3.68 12.32
CA TRP A 84 -0.03 4.34 12.83
C TRP A 84 -0.85 5.02 11.73
N ALA A 85 -0.35 5.04 10.51
CA ALA A 85 -1.08 5.45 9.32
C ALA A 85 -0.62 4.65 8.10
N ALA A 86 -1.50 4.48 7.13
CA ALA A 86 -1.15 4.00 5.80
C ALA A 86 -1.38 5.10 4.77
N VAL A 87 -0.44 5.25 3.84
CA VAL A 87 -0.50 6.24 2.78
C VAL A 87 -0.48 5.55 1.43
N ILE A 88 -1.52 5.80 0.65
CA ILE A 88 -1.64 5.36 -0.74
C ILE A 88 -1.29 6.55 -1.62
N SER A 89 -0.16 6.49 -2.33
CA SER A 89 0.36 7.62 -3.09
C SER A 89 0.87 7.23 -4.47
N CYS A 90 1.22 8.25 -5.26
CA CYS A 90 1.86 8.01 -6.54
C CYS A 90 3.33 7.57 -6.37
N SER A 91 3.82 6.81 -7.37
CA SER A 91 5.24 6.44 -7.49
C SER A 91 6.15 7.62 -7.87
N ASP A 92 5.61 8.82 -8.10
CA ASP A 92 6.38 10.02 -8.44
C ASP A 92 7.46 10.31 -7.39
N SER A 93 8.71 10.43 -7.83
CA SER A 93 9.87 10.60 -6.95
C SER A 93 9.86 11.90 -6.15
N ARG A 94 9.05 12.90 -6.55
CA ARG A 94 8.91 14.19 -5.87
C ARG A 94 7.91 14.16 -4.71
N ALA A 95 7.16 13.05 -4.55
CA ALA A 95 6.10 12.93 -3.55
C ALA A 95 6.30 11.70 -2.63
N PRO A 96 7.46 11.55 -1.95
CA PRO A 96 7.68 10.48 -0.99
C PRO A 96 6.94 10.77 0.33
N PRO A 97 5.94 9.95 0.72
CA PRO A 97 5.09 10.24 1.88
C PRO A 97 5.84 10.49 3.18
N GLU A 98 6.91 9.74 3.41
CA GLU A 98 7.70 9.84 4.63
C GLU A 98 8.30 11.25 4.80
N LEU A 99 8.72 11.87 3.70
CA LEU A 99 9.27 13.23 3.74
C LEU A 99 8.17 14.29 3.84
N LEU A 100 7.05 14.12 3.09
CA LEU A 100 5.95 15.07 3.07
C LEU A 100 5.34 15.31 4.47
N PHE A 101 5.44 14.31 5.32
CA PHE A 101 4.92 14.37 6.69
C PHE A 101 6.01 14.59 7.75
N GLY A 102 7.04 15.35 7.40
CA GLY A 102 8.02 15.85 8.37
C GLY A 102 9.18 14.89 8.61
N GLY A 103 9.53 14.04 7.65
CA GLY A 103 10.62 13.09 7.76
C GLY A 103 10.29 12.00 8.76
N LEU A 104 9.23 11.25 8.49
CA LEU A 104 8.82 10.11 9.32
C LEU A 104 9.88 9.01 9.27
N GLY A 105 10.18 8.44 10.43
CA GLY A 105 11.14 7.36 10.57
C GLY A 105 10.64 6.01 10.02
N VAL A 106 11.58 5.08 9.90
CA VAL A 106 11.28 3.71 9.48
C VAL A 106 10.27 3.05 10.43
N GLY A 107 9.30 2.31 9.88
CA GLY A 107 8.29 1.59 10.66
C GLY A 107 7.11 2.44 11.15
N GLN A 108 7.07 3.75 10.89
CA GLN A 108 6.02 4.64 11.39
C GLN A 108 4.79 4.70 10.49
N ILE A 109 4.94 4.62 9.18
CA ILE A 109 3.83 4.55 8.24
C ILE A 109 3.95 3.35 7.31
N PHE A 110 2.81 2.87 6.85
CA PHE A 110 2.68 1.81 5.87
C PHE A 110 2.38 2.43 4.51
N VAL A 111 3.14 2.11 3.47
CA VAL A 111 3.06 2.85 2.22
C VAL A 111 2.78 1.92 1.04
N ALA A 112 1.75 2.24 0.26
CA ALA A 112 1.49 1.65 -1.04
C ALA A 112 1.64 2.71 -2.13
N ARG A 113 2.48 2.46 -3.15
CA ARG A 113 2.76 3.42 -4.23
C ARG A 113 2.64 2.79 -5.60
N ASN A 114 1.85 3.42 -6.45
CA ASN A 114 1.76 3.11 -7.87
C ASN A 114 1.49 4.38 -8.67
N ALA A 115 1.62 4.34 -10.00
CA ALA A 115 1.33 5.51 -10.83
C ALA A 115 -0.16 5.89 -10.71
N GLY A 116 -0.45 7.14 -10.30
CA GLY A 116 -1.82 7.64 -10.14
C GLY A 116 -2.53 7.24 -8.85
N ASN A 117 -1.81 6.77 -7.82
CA ASN A 117 -2.35 6.41 -6.48
C ASN A 117 -3.64 5.57 -6.55
N MET A 118 -3.68 4.62 -7.47
CA MET A 118 -4.83 3.76 -7.70
C MET A 118 -4.89 2.60 -6.72
N VAL A 119 -6.07 1.98 -6.63
CA VAL A 119 -6.26 0.74 -5.87
C VAL A 119 -6.74 -0.36 -6.83
N ASP A 120 -5.80 -1.25 -7.16
CA ASP A 120 -6.01 -2.55 -7.78
C ASP A 120 -6.08 -3.66 -6.72
N THR A 121 -6.20 -4.90 -7.16
CA THR A 121 -6.28 -6.05 -6.25
C THR A 121 -5.07 -6.18 -5.33
N ALA A 122 -3.85 -5.95 -5.83
CA ALA A 122 -2.63 -6.04 -5.03
C ALA A 122 -2.53 -4.90 -4.00
N THR A 123 -2.89 -3.69 -4.41
CA THR A 123 -2.92 -2.53 -3.53
C THR A 123 -4.03 -2.67 -2.48
N MET A 124 -5.22 -3.17 -2.86
CA MET A 124 -6.30 -3.44 -1.90
C MET A 124 -5.88 -4.48 -0.86
N GLY A 125 -5.29 -5.60 -1.29
CA GLY A 125 -4.76 -6.61 -0.37
C GLY A 125 -3.69 -6.05 0.57
N THR A 126 -2.85 -5.13 0.11
CA THR A 126 -1.87 -4.42 0.95
C THR A 126 -2.55 -3.56 2.02
N ILE A 127 -3.62 -2.84 1.64
CA ILE A 127 -4.41 -2.01 2.55
C ILE A 127 -5.10 -2.87 3.61
N GLU A 128 -5.75 -3.95 3.21
CA GLU A 128 -6.42 -4.90 4.07
C GLU A 128 -5.45 -5.57 5.05
N TYR A 129 -4.28 -5.97 4.56
CA TYR A 129 -3.21 -6.49 5.40
C TYR A 129 -2.80 -5.48 6.49
N GLY A 130 -2.63 -4.21 6.13
CA GLY A 130 -2.32 -3.14 7.07
C GLY A 130 -3.42 -2.94 8.11
N ALA A 131 -4.68 -2.98 7.69
CA ALA A 131 -5.83 -2.82 8.57
C ALA A 131 -5.96 -3.96 9.58
N GLU A 132 -5.82 -5.20 9.10
CA GLU A 132 -6.07 -6.39 9.90
C GLU A 132 -4.89 -6.76 10.80
N HIS A 133 -3.66 -6.74 10.25
CA HIS A 133 -2.48 -7.22 10.96
C HIS A 133 -1.81 -6.16 11.85
N PHE A 134 -1.85 -4.90 11.45
CA PHE A 134 -1.23 -3.81 12.21
C PHE A 134 -2.25 -2.94 12.94
N SER A 135 -3.55 -3.16 12.73
CA SER A 135 -4.62 -2.31 13.28
C SER A 135 -4.43 -0.84 12.93
N ILE A 136 -4.02 -0.54 11.71
CA ILE A 136 -3.79 0.83 11.25
C ILE A 136 -5.11 1.61 11.29
N PRO A 137 -5.22 2.71 12.06
CA PRO A 137 -6.47 3.43 12.25
C PRO A 137 -6.78 4.44 11.14
N LEU A 138 -5.79 4.77 10.29
CA LEU A 138 -5.92 5.82 9.29
C LEU A 138 -5.31 5.41 7.95
N PHE A 139 -6.11 5.52 6.89
CA PHE A 139 -5.67 5.36 5.51
C PHE A 139 -5.85 6.70 4.77
N VAL A 140 -4.81 7.19 4.11
CA VAL A 140 -4.82 8.44 3.36
C VAL A 140 -4.43 8.20 1.92
N VAL A 141 -5.32 8.51 1.00
CA VAL A 141 -5.03 8.52 -0.44
C VAL A 141 -4.56 9.92 -0.83
N ILE A 142 -3.32 10.03 -1.33
CA ILE A 142 -2.73 11.31 -1.69
C ILE A 142 -2.56 11.41 -3.20
N GLY A 143 -3.34 12.30 -3.83
CA GLY A 143 -3.05 12.85 -5.14
C GLY A 143 -2.04 14.00 -5.03
N TYR A 144 -1.43 14.43 -6.14
CA TYR A 144 -0.50 15.55 -6.13
C TYR A 144 -0.65 16.40 -7.40
N SER A 145 -0.38 17.70 -7.27
CA SER A 145 -0.46 18.65 -8.40
C SER A 145 0.40 18.21 -9.57
N ARG A 146 -0.13 18.30 -10.79
CA ARG A 146 0.57 17.93 -12.03
C ARG A 146 0.94 16.44 -12.10
N CYS A 147 0.09 15.56 -11.56
CA CYS A 147 0.27 14.10 -11.66
C CYS A 147 0.21 13.65 -13.12
N GLY A 148 1.30 13.03 -13.62
CA GLY A 148 1.38 12.59 -15.03
C GLY A 148 0.34 11.54 -15.40
N ALA A 149 0.02 10.60 -14.51
CA ALA A 149 -1.02 9.58 -14.77
C ALA A 149 -2.42 10.19 -14.87
N VAL A 150 -2.71 11.20 -14.04
CA VAL A 150 -3.98 11.94 -14.09
C VAL A 150 -4.05 12.84 -15.33
N ALA A 151 -2.93 13.50 -15.68
CA ALA A 151 -2.85 14.29 -16.91
C ALA A 151 -3.09 13.43 -18.17
N ALA A 152 -2.56 12.21 -18.19
CA ALA A 152 -2.85 11.24 -19.25
C ALA A 152 -4.36 10.88 -19.32
N ALA A 153 -5.01 10.67 -18.18
CA ALA A 153 -6.46 10.44 -18.16
C ALA A 153 -7.27 11.66 -18.63
N CYS A 154 -6.82 12.88 -18.32
CA CYS A 154 -7.40 14.11 -18.85
C CYS A 154 -7.23 14.19 -20.38
N ALA A 155 -6.07 13.80 -20.93
CA ALA A 155 -5.83 13.77 -22.36
C ALA A 155 -6.74 12.74 -23.08
N VAL A 156 -7.03 11.59 -22.46
CA VAL A 156 -8.05 10.67 -22.99
C VAL A 156 -9.42 11.32 -23.10
N VAL A 157 -9.82 12.10 -22.09
CA VAL A 157 -11.14 12.77 -22.08
C VAL A 157 -11.21 13.91 -23.06
N GLU A 158 -10.18 14.75 -23.11
CA GLU A 158 -10.17 15.99 -23.92
C GLU A 158 -9.80 15.73 -25.39
N LYS A 159 -8.83 14.84 -25.63
CA LYS A 159 -8.20 14.65 -26.95
C LYS A 159 -8.40 13.25 -27.51
N GLN A 160 -9.09 12.38 -26.81
CA GLN A 160 -9.28 10.96 -27.18
C GLN A 160 -7.94 10.21 -27.37
N GLU A 161 -6.91 10.60 -26.61
CA GLU A 161 -5.63 9.91 -26.64
C GLU A 161 -5.74 8.47 -26.16
N ASN A 162 -4.93 7.59 -26.76
CA ASN A 162 -4.85 6.17 -26.40
C ASN A 162 -3.44 5.82 -25.92
N PHE A 163 -3.36 5.03 -24.90
CA PHE A 163 -2.09 4.54 -24.34
C PHE A 163 -1.99 3.02 -24.48
N PRO A 164 -0.84 2.48 -24.92
CA PRO A 164 -0.70 1.05 -25.16
C PRO A 164 -0.49 0.25 -23.86
N GLY A 165 -0.79 -1.06 -23.93
CA GLY A 165 -0.45 -2.05 -22.91
C GLY A 165 -1.02 -1.72 -21.52
N SER A 166 -0.23 -2.03 -20.50
CA SER A 166 -0.61 -1.81 -19.10
C SER A 166 -0.77 -0.33 -18.75
N VAL A 167 -0.07 0.57 -19.45
CA VAL A 167 -0.25 2.03 -19.28
C VAL A 167 -1.68 2.44 -19.60
N GLY A 168 -2.24 1.91 -20.71
CA GLY A 168 -3.63 2.18 -21.09
C GLY A 168 -4.63 1.68 -20.05
N GLN A 169 -4.43 0.49 -19.49
CA GLN A 169 -5.29 -0.03 -18.42
C GLN A 169 -5.25 0.85 -17.17
N MET A 170 -4.04 1.27 -16.76
CA MET A 170 -3.82 2.16 -15.63
C MET A 170 -4.50 3.52 -15.85
N VAL A 171 -4.30 4.17 -17.00
CA VAL A 171 -4.89 5.46 -17.33
C VAL A 171 -6.41 5.36 -17.37
N ASN A 172 -6.96 4.30 -17.98
CA ASN A 172 -8.41 4.07 -18.08
C ASN A 172 -9.08 3.95 -16.71
N ALA A 173 -8.38 3.44 -15.70
CA ALA A 173 -8.92 3.40 -14.33
C ALA A 173 -9.09 4.81 -13.71
N ILE A 174 -8.35 5.81 -14.19
CA ILE A 174 -8.43 7.20 -13.71
C ILE A 174 -9.42 8.03 -14.54
N VAL A 175 -9.70 7.66 -15.79
CA VAL A 175 -10.61 8.37 -16.70
C VAL A 175 -11.97 8.74 -16.08
N PRO A 176 -12.64 7.89 -15.27
CA PRO A 176 -13.90 8.27 -14.63
C PRO A 176 -13.79 9.53 -13.73
N ALA A 177 -12.63 9.73 -13.06
CA ALA A 177 -12.39 10.93 -12.26
C ALA A 177 -12.22 12.17 -13.16
N ALA A 178 -11.43 12.06 -14.23
CA ALA A 178 -11.26 13.14 -15.19
C ALA A 178 -12.59 13.55 -15.85
N ARG A 179 -13.42 12.58 -16.26
CA ARG A 179 -14.75 12.85 -16.84
C ARG A 179 -15.68 13.60 -15.90
N ALA A 180 -15.65 13.26 -14.61
CA ALA A 180 -16.55 13.87 -13.61
C ALA A 180 -16.31 15.37 -13.42
N VAL A 181 -15.10 15.85 -13.73
CA VAL A 181 -14.71 17.25 -13.54
C VAL A 181 -14.43 17.99 -14.86
N TYR A 182 -14.63 17.32 -15.99
CA TYR A 182 -14.44 17.95 -17.29
C TYR A 182 -15.38 19.15 -17.49
N GLY A 183 -14.84 20.28 -17.90
CA GLY A 183 -15.61 21.52 -18.07
C GLY A 183 -15.85 22.31 -16.78
N GLN A 184 -15.39 21.83 -15.62
CA GLN A 184 -15.46 22.61 -14.39
C GLN A 184 -14.45 23.77 -14.41
N PRO A 185 -14.73 24.88 -13.72
CA PRO A 185 -13.78 26.00 -13.58
C PRO A 185 -12.47 25.58 -12.90
N GLY A 186 -11.37 26.24 -13.27
CA GLY A 186 -10.05 26.00 -12.68
C GLY A 186 -9.18 25.09 -13.55
N ASP A 187 -8.11 24.55 -12.96
CA ASP A 187 -7.20 23.66 -13.65
C ASP A 187 -7.80 22.25 -13.75
N PHE A 188 -7.99 21.77 -14.97
CA PHE A 188 -8.64 20.48 -15.23
C PHE A 188 -7.87 19.31 -14.61
N VAL A 189 -6.53 19.32 -14.70
CA VAL A 189 -5.72 18.24 -14.14
C VAL A 189 -5.77 18.26 -12.61
N ASP A 190 -5.71 19.42 -11.98
CA ASP A 190 -5.81 19.55 -10.52
C ASP A 190 -7.19 19.13 -10.01
N ASN A 191 -8.26 19.52 -10.68
CA ASN A 191 -9.62 19.07 -10.36
C ASN A 191 -9.71 17.53 -10.48
N ALA A 192 -9.12 16.92 -11.52
CA ALA A 192 -9.11 15.49 -11.72
C ALA A 192 -8.24 14.77 -10.67
N VAL A 193 -7.13 15.37 -10.22
CA VAL A 193 -6.31 14.83 -9.11
C VAL A 193 -7.13 14.74 -7.83
N ARG A 194 -7.85 15.79 -7.47
CA ARG A 194 -8.72 15.85 -6.28
C ARG A 194 -9.82 14.80 -6.35
N GLU A 195 -10.49 14.73 -7.48
CA GLU A 195 -11.57 13.77 -7.70
C GLU A 195 -11.06 12.33 -7.72
N SER A 196 -9.90 12.07 -8.34
CA SER A 196 -9.28 10.75 -8.34
C SER A 196 -8.92 10.28 -6.94
N ALA A 197 -8.34 11.16 -6.10
CA ALA A 197 -8.02 10.83 -4.72
C ALA A 197 -9.28 10.50 -3.91
N LYS A 198 -10.36 11.29 -4.06
CA LYS A 198 -11.65 11.04 -3.39
C LYS A 198 -12.26 9.71 -3.83
N ARG A 199 -12.30 9.43 -5.13
CA ARG A 199 -12.84 8.15 -5.66
C ARG A 199 -12.04 6.95 -5.17
N THR A 200 -10.72 7.08 -5.13
CA THR A 200 -9.86 5.99 -4.62
C THR A 200 -10.10 5.75 -3.12
N ALA A 201 -10.22 6.81 -2.31
CA ALA A 201 -10.56 6.69 -0.90
C ALA A 201 -11.96 6.06 -0.70
N GLN A 202 -12.94 6.49 -1.49
CA GLN A 202 -14.28 5.89 -1.48
C GLN A 202 -14.25 4.42 -1.87
N LYS A 203 -13.49 4.05 -2.92
CA LYS A 203 -13.32 2.66 -3.36
C LYS A 203 -12.80 1.77 -2.23
N ILE A 204 -11.77 2.22 -1.51
CA ILE A 204 -11.23 1.50 -0.33
C ILE A 204 -12.34 1.29 0.71
N ALA A 205 -13.12 2.32 1.01
CA ALA A 205 -14.15 2.26 2.04
C ALA A 205 -15.35 1.38 1.67
N THR A 206 -15.66 1.26 0.37
CA THR A 206 -16.88 0.59 -0.10
C THR A 206 -16.64 -0.80 -0.69
N GLU A 207 -15.48 -1.04 -1.30
CA GLU A 207 -15.19 -2.32 -1.97
C GLU A 207 -14.38 -3.30 -1.07
N SER A 208 -13.71 -2.80 -0.01
CA SER A 208 -13.09 -3.68 0.99
C SER A 208 -14.08 -4.01 2.10
N GLU A 209 -14.45 -5.27 2.24
CA GLU A 209 -15.30 -5.73 3.34
C GLU A 209 -14.59 -5.54 4.70
N ILE A 210 -13.28 -5.82 4.76
CA ILE A 210 -12.44 -5.66 5.95
C ILE A 210 -12.43 -4.21 6.41
N VAL A 211 -12.01 -3.29 5.53
CA VAL A 211 -11.91 -1.86 5.86
C VAL A 211 -13.30 -1.28 6.14
N GLY A 212 -14.31 -1.62 5.32
CA GLY A 212 -15.69 -1.16 5.52
C GLY A 212 -16.27 -1.59 6.88
N SER A 213 -15.97 -2.80 7.35
CA SER A 213 -16.38 -3.26 8.68
C SER A 213 -15.71 -2.46 9.80
N LEU A 214 -14.42 -2.16 9.65
CA LEU A 214 -13.67 -1.35 10.62
C LEU A 214 -14.12 0.11 10.64
N ILE A 215 -14.53 0.68 9.50
CA ILE A 215 -15.13 2.02 9.43
C ILE A 215 -16.46 2.04 10.20
N ARG A 216 -17.35 1.07 9.96
CA ARG A 216 -18.62 0.96 10.70
C ARG A 216 -18.42 0.80 12.20
N ALA A 217 -17.34 0.13 12.60
CA ALA A 217 -16.93 -0.02 13.99
C ALA A 217 -16.18 1.20 14.56
N GLN A 218 -16.04 2.28 13.80
CA GLN A 218 -15.33 3.52 14.16
C GLN A 218 -13.85 3.30 14.53
N LYS A 219 -13.25 2.23 14.05
CA LYS A 219 -11.84 1.89 14.28
C LYS A 219 -10.89 2.45 13.21
N VAL A 220 -11.40 2.69 12.01
CA VAL A 220 -10.63 3.13 10.86
C VAL A 220 -11.28 4.35 10.22
N LYS A 221 -10.44 5.30 9.77
CA LYS A 221 -10.81 6.38 8.87
C LYS A 221 -10.05 6.25 7.55
N VAL A 222 -10.75 6.55 6.44
CA VAL A 222 -10.16 6.64 5.10
C VAL A 222 -10.37 8.06 4.59
N LEU A 223 -9.29 8.74 4.23
CA LEU A 223 -9.32 10.14 3.80
C LEU A 223 -8.65 10.29 2.44
N ALA A 224 -9.07 11.31 1.71
CA ALA A 224 -8.36 11.80 0.53
C ALA A 224 -7.56 13.06 0.87
N ALA A 225 -6.43 13.24 0.19
CA ALA A 225 -5.61 14.43 0.31
C ALA A 225 -5.00 14.80 -1.05
N ARG A 226 -4.58 16.06 -1.17
CA ARG A 226 -3.85 16.60 -2.31
C ARG A 226 -2.56 17.24 -1.82
N TYR A 227 -1.45 16.81 -2.37
CA TYR A 227 -0.13 17.43 -2.17
C TYR A 227 0.17 18.44 -3.27
N ASP A 228 0.61 19.61 -2.89
CA ASP A 228 1.02 20.66 -3.82
C ASP A 228 2.55 20.66 -3.96
N LEU A 229 3.04 20.45 -5.19
CA LEU A 229 4.48 20.37 -5.47
C LEU A 229 5.22 21.69 -5.28
N ASP A 230 4.53 22.84 -5.40
CA ASP A 230 5.16 24.15 -5.33
C ASP A 230 5.28 24.63 -3.88
N SER A 231 4.21 24.51 -3.12
CA SER A 231 4.17 24.94 -1.72
C SER A 231 4.62 23.89 -0.71
N GLY A 232 4.63 22.62 -1.11
CA GLY A 232 4.86 21.50 -0.18
C GLY A 232 3.67 21.16 0.73
N GLN A 233 2.54 21.84 0.59
CA GLN A 233 1.37 21.67 1.44
C GLN A 233 0.56 20.43 1.06
N VAL A 234 0.05 19.73 2.08
CA VAL A 234 -0.94 18.67 1.96
C VAL A 234 -2.28 19.16 2.48
N GLU A 235 -3.25 19.25 1.58
CA GLU A 235 -4.64 19.58 1.86
C GLU A 235 -5.44 18.28 2.02
N PHE A 236 -6.10 18.09 3.17
CA PHE A 236 -7.05 17.00 3.35
C PHE A 236 -8.39 17.38 2.74
N LEU A 237 -8.87 16.54 1.82
CA LEU A 237 -10.09 16.77 1.06
C LEU A 237 -11.31 16.22 1.83
N THR A 238 -12.35 17.00 1.90
CA THR A 238 -13.67 16.62 2.45
C THR A 238 -14.58 16.06 1.38
#